data_375c861998f69df86df74540093e8fd5
#
_entry.id   375c861998f69df86df74540093e8fd5
#
_cell.length_a   1.000
_cell.length_b   1.000
_cell.length_c   1.000
_cell.angle_alpha   90.00
_cell.angle_beta   90.00
_cell.angle_gamma   90.00
#
_symmetry.space_group_name_H-M   'P 1'
#
loop_
_entity.id
_entity.type
_entity.pdbx_description
1 polymer ?
#
loop_
_entity_poly.entity_id
_entity_poly.type
_entity_poly.pdbx_seq_one_letter_code
_entity_poly.pdbx_strand_id
1 'polypeptide(L)'
;MQEFLPYAWFEGKCIPFKDAKVSIATHALHYGTAAFGGMRAIPNPSNKDEYLLFRTDKHIKRLSQSARLLLTEISEEYIFNALKTILKKNKPTKPIYIRPFVYTSDLGLSLIHI
;
A
#
# COMPACT_ATOMS: atom_id res chain seq x y z
N MET A 1 -5.75 19.93 5.25
CA MET A 1 -5.52 18.63 5.90
C MET A 1 -6.03 17.50 5.00
N GLN A 2 -5.22 16.48 4.79
CA GLN A 2 -5.66 15.33 4.00
C GLN A 2 -6.66 14.49 4.77
N GLU A 3 -7.69 14.04 4.07
CA GLU A 3 -8.62 13.08 4.62
C GLU A 3 -8.22 11.66 4.21
N PHE A 4 -8.29 10.74 5.15
CA PHE A 4 -8.02 9.34 4.89
C PHE A 4 -9.32 8.55 4.91
N LEU A 5 -9.40 7.57 4.01
CA LEU A 5 -10.55 6.68 3.99
C LEU A 5 -10.53 5.76 5.23
N PRO A 6 -11.70 5.23 5.64
CA PRO A 6 -11.79 4.50 6.91
C PRO A 6 -10.96 3.23 7.00
N TYR A 7 -10.62 2.58 5.87
CA TYR A 7 -9.94 1.30 5.87
C TYR A 7 -8.63 1.36 5.13
N ALA A 8 -7.65 0.60 5.63
CA ALA A 8 -6.34 0.46 5.03
C ALA A 8 -5.94 -1.01 4.96
N TRP A 9 -5.05 -1.34 4.04
CA TRP A 9 -4.40 -2.64 4.01
C TRP A 9 -3.12 -2.55 4.85
N PHE A 10 -3.03 -3.41 5.86
CA PHE A 10 -1.89 -3.37 6.79
C PHE A 10 -1.51 -4.78 7.20
N GLU A 11 -0.27 -5.15 6.93
CA GLU A 11 0.30 -6.45 7.30
C GLU A 11 -0.58 -7.63 6.89
N GLY A 12 -1.03 -7.62 5.64
CA GLY A 12 -1.81 -8.72 5.07
C GLY A 12 -3.30 -8.69 5.35
N LYS A 13 -3.80 -7.64 5.98
CA LYS A 13 -5.21 -7.55 6.35
C LYS A 13 -5.79 -6.18 6.04
N CYS A 14 -7.08 -6.15 5.74
CA CYS A 14 -7.84 -4.91 5.64
C CYS A 14 -8.37 -4.57 7.03
N ILE A 15 -7.90 -3.47 7.59
CA ILE A 15 -8.25 -3.04 8.95
C ILE A 15 -8.69 -1.58 8.96
N PRO A 16 -9.32 -1.12 10.04
CA PRO A 16 -9.60 0.31 10.19
C PRO A 16 -8.30 1.12 10.14
N PHE A 17 -8.30 2.22 9.41
CA PHE A 17 -7.11 3.05 9.25
C PHE A 17 -6.51 3.48 10.59
N LYS A 18 -7.35 3.79 11.57
CA LYS A 18 -6.90 4.22 12.89
C LYS A 18 -6.04 3.20 13.61
N ASP A 19 -6.15 1.92 13.24
CA ASP A 19 -5.41 0.82 13.87
C ASP A 19 -4.12 0.47 13.10
N ALA A 20 -3.90 1.07 11.94
CA ALA A 20 -2.69 0.85 11.14
C ALA A 20 -1.53 1.68 11.69
N LYS A 21 -0.83 1.13 12.66
CA LYS A 21 0.25 1.81 13.38
C LYS A 21 1.49 0.95 13.46
N VAL A 22 2.65 1.61 13.50
CA VAL A 22 3.93 0.94 13.68
C VAL A 22 4.64 1.51 14.91
N SER A 23 5.52 0.69 15.50
CA SER A 23 6.36 1.13 16.62
C SER A 23 7.33 2.20 16.15
N ILE A 24 7.70 3.11 17.05
CA ILE A 24 8.76 4.08 16.77
C ILE A 24 10.13 3.40 16.62
N ALA A 25 10.26 2.14 17.04
CA ALA A 25 11.47 1.34 16.87
C ALA A 25 11.51 0.58 15.53
N THR A 26 10.53 0.77 14.68
CA THR A 26 10.46 0.10 13.39
C THR A 26 11.69 0.43 12.53
N HIS A 27 12.32 -0.60 11.97
CA HIS A 27 13.56 -0.46 11.20
C HIS A 27 13.44 0.59 10.09
N ALA A 28 12.33 0.61 9.37
CA ALA A 28 12.14 1.56 8.28
C ALA A 28 12.19 3.02 8.72
N LEU A 29 11.73 3.33 9.94
CA LEU A 29 11.76 4.69 10.46
C LEU A 29 13.18 5.18 10.76
N HIS A 30 14.06 4.26 11.14
CA HIS A 30 15.44 4.62 11.52
C HIS A 30 16.41 4.55 10.35
N TYR A 31 16.17 3.65 9.40
CA TYR A 31 17.12 3.34 8.34
C TYR A 31 16.59 3.56 6.93
N GLY A 32 15.36 4.04 6.82
CA GLY A 32 14.79 4.33 5.50
C GLY A 32 14.53 3.11 4.64
N THR A 33 14.37 1.93 5.25
CA THR A 33 14.15 0.68 4.51
C THR A 33 12.70 0.53 4.10
N ALA A 34 12.28 1.38 3.18
CA ALA A 34 10.92 1.42 2.70
C ALA A 34 10.88 1.85 1.25
N ALA A 35 9.87 1.42 0.53
CA ALA A 35 9.59 1.84 -0.83
C ALA A 35 8.10 2.09 -0.97
N PHE A 36 7.73 3.05 -1.81
CA PHE A 36 6.32 3.32 -2.06
C PHE A 36 6.08 3.63 -3.53
N GLY A 37 4.85 3.43 -3.95
CA GLY A 37 4.36 3.89 -5.23
C GLY A 37 3.19 4.83 -5.03
N GLY A 38 2.71 5.41 -6.12
CA GLY A 38 1.53 6.27 -6.06
C GLY A 38 0.69 6.06 -7.28
N MET A 39 -0.62 5.97 -7.09
CA MET A 39 -1.56 5.83 -8.19
C MET A 39 -2.89 6.44 -7.83
N ARG A 40 -3.71 6.70 -8.83
CA ARG A 40 -5.05 7.24 -8.63
C ARG A 40 -6.10 6.22 -8.99
N ALA A 41 -7.16 6.21 -8.21
CA ALA A 41 -8.38 5.49 -8.52
C ALA A 41 -9.50 6.51 -8.73
N ILE A 42 -10.19 6.39 -9.85
CA ILE A 42 -11.27 7.30 -10.22
C ILE A 42 -12.54 6.48 -10.34
N PRO A 43 -13.61 6.81 -9.60
CA PRO A 43 -14.87 6.09 -9.72
C PRO A 43 -15.40 6.15 -11.15
N ASN A 44 -15.89 5.03 -11.66
CA ASN A 44 -16.50 4.98 -12.98
C ASN A 44 -17.91 5.59 -12.90
N PRO A 45 -18.19 6.67 -13.64
CA PRO A 45 -19.52 7.31 -13.58
C PRO A 45 -20.64 6.39 -14.06
N SER A 46 -20.32 5.41 -14.90
CA SER A 46 -21.33 4.49 -15.46
C SER A 46 -21.59 3.27 -14.59
N ASN A 47 -20.69 2.96 -13.64
CA ASN A 47 -20.82 1.81 -12.77
C ASN A 47 -20.14 2.09 -11.44
N LYS A 48 -20.93 2.21 -10.37
CA LYS A 48 -20.44 2.57 -9.03
C LYS A 48 -19.50 1.53 -8.41
N ASP A 49 -19.53 0.31 -8.93
CA ASP A 49 -18.68 -0.77 -8.39
C ASP A 49 -17.33 -0.87 -9.09
N GLU A 50 -17.08 -0.01 -10.09
CA GLU A 50 -15.86 -0.04 -10.86
C GLU A 50 -15.04 1.24 -10.66
N TYR A 51 -13.71 1.07 -10.69
CA TYR A 51 -12.76 2.16 -10.60
C TYR A 51 -11.80 2.12 -11.77
N LEU A 52 -11.47 3.30 -12.28
CA LEU A 52 -10.48 3.44 -13.34
C LEU A 52 -9.12 3.65 -12.69
N LEU A 53 -8.19 2.75 -12.99
CA LEU A 53 -6.83 2.78 -12.45
C LEU A 53 -5.86 3.02 -13.61
N PHE A 54 -5.15 4.14 -13.58
CA PHE A 54 -4.25 4.50 -14.68
C PHE A 54 -2.87 3.87 -14.47
N ARG A 55 -2.46 3.05 -15.43
CA ARG A 55 -1.14 2.38 -15.44
C ARG A 55 -0.82 1.62 -14.16
N THR A 56 -1.83 1.01 -13.55
CA THR A 56 -1.68 0.28 -12.31
C THR A 56 -0.66 -0.85 -12.43
N ASP A 57 -0.69 -1.58 -13.54
CA ASP A 57 0.27 -2.66 -13.82
C ASP A 57 1.73 -2.18 -13.73
N LYS A 58 2.02 -1.03 -14.31
CA LYS A 58 3.37 -0.46 -14.30
C LYS A 58 3.79 0.03 -12.92
N HIS A 59 2.87 0.64 -12.18
CA HIS A 59 3.14 1.09 -10.82
C HIS A 59 3.40 -0.09 -9.89
N ILE A 60 2.61 -1.13 -10.00
CA ILE A 60 2.76 -2.34 -9.19
C ILE A 60 4.08 -3.04 -9.50
N LYS A 61 4.40 -3.18 -10.78
CA LYS A 61 5.66 -3.79 -11.20
C LYS A 61 6.87 -3.03 -10.65
N ARG A 62 6.84 -1.71 -10.74
CA ARG A 62 7.91 -0.87 -10.22
C ARG A 62 8.05 -1.02 -8.71
N LEU A 63 6.95 -1.06 -7.98
CA LEU A 63 6.99 -1.25 -6.53
C LEU A 63 7.56 -2.62 -6.16
N SER A 64 7.16 -3.67 -6.85
CA SER A 64 7.70 -5.01 -6.63
C SER A 64 9.21 -5.05 -6.87
N GLN A 65 9.69 -4.38 -7.92
CA GLN A 65 11.11 -4.27 -8.20
C GLN A 65 11.85 -3.46 -7.13
N SER A 66 11.25 -2.38 -6.66
CA SER A 66 11.84 -1.56 -5.60
C SER A 66 11.94 -2.35 -4.28
N ALA A 67 10.95 -3.18 -3.98
CA ALA A 67 10.97 -4.03 -2.80
C ALA A 67 12.13 -5.01 -2.83
N ARG A 68 12.49 -5.54 -4.00
CA ARG A 68 13.65 -6.43 -4.14
C ARG A 68 14.95 -5.76 -3.75
N LEU A 69 15.09 -4.47 -4.04
CA LEU A 69 16.27 -3.71 -3.65
C LEU A 69 16.41 -3.61 -2.13
N LEU A 70 15.32 -3.81 -1.41
CA LEU A 70 15.30 -3.86 0.05
C LEU A 70 15.34 -5.30 0.58
N LEU A 71 15.67 -6.27 -0.28
CA LEU A 71 15.73 -7.69 0.05
C LEU A 71 14.37 -8.26 0.50
N THR A 72 13.31 -7.69 -0.04
CA THR A 72 11.93 -8.10 0.27
C THR A 72 11.24 -8.56 -1.00
N GLU A 73 10.65 -9.74 -0.99
CA GLU A 73 9.88 -10.22 -2.12
C GLU A 73 8.39 -10.01 -1.88
N ILE A 74 7.77 -9.24 -2.78
CA ILE A 74 6.33 -9.04 -2.78
C ILE A 74 5.85 -9.21 -4.22
N SER A 75 4.93 -10.14 -4.44
CA SER A 75 4.42 -10.41 -5.77
C SER A 75 3.52 -9.27 -6.25
N GLU A 76 3.48 -9.07 -7.57
CA GLU A 76 2.58 -8.10 -8.18
C GLU A 76 1.12 -8.47 -7.91
N GLU A 77 0.81 -9.77 -7.92
CA GLU A 77 -0.53 -10.26 -7.63
C GLU A 77 -0.97 -9.90 -6.21
N TYR A 78 -0.08 -10.03 -5.24
CA TYR A 78 -0.37 -9.66 -3.85
C TYR A 78 -0.72 -8.18 -3.74
N ILE A 79 0.06 -7.31 -4.38
CA ILE A 79 -0.17 -5.87 -4.36
C ILE A 79 -1.51 -5.55 -5.02
N PHE A 80 -1.80 -6.17 -6.17
CA PHE A 80 -3.03 -5.94 -6.89
C PHE A 80 -4.26 -6.39 -6.09
N ASN A 81 -4.17 -7.52 -5.42
CA ASN A 81 -5.27 -8.03 -4.59
C ASN A 81 -5.51 -7.13 -3.38
N ALA A 82 -4.46 -6.61 -2.76
CA ALA A 82 -4.58 -5.65 -1.67
C ALA A 82 -5.30 -4.39 -2.13
N LEU A 83 -4.91 -3.89 -3.30
CA LEU A 83 -5.52 -2.70 -3.92
C LEU A 83 -7.01 -2.90 -4.16
N LYS A 84 -7.38 -4.03 -4.76
CA LYS A 84 -8.79 -4.35 -5.00
C LYS A 84 -9.59 -4.42 -3.69
N THR A 85 -8.99 -5.03 -2.68
CA THR A 85 -9.66 -5.21 -1.39
C THR A 85 -9.98 -3.88 -0.72
N ILE A 86 -9.03 -2.95 -0.69
CA ILE A 86 -9.27 -1.64 -0.06
C ILE A 86 -10.27 -0.79 -0.85
N LEU A 87 -10.27 -0.88 -2.17
CA LEU A 87 -11.26 -0.18 -2.98
C LEU A 87 -12.66 -0.73 -2.73
N LYS A 88 -12.78 -2.04 -2.65
CA LYS A 88 -14.06 -2.69 -2.40
C LYS A 88 -14.60 -2.37 -1.01
N LYS A 89 -13.71 -2.30 -0.03
CA LYS A 89 -14.10 -2.04 1.36
C LYS A 89 -14.45 -0.57 1.60
N ASN A 90 -13.67 0.34 1.05
CA ASN A 90 -13.86 1.78 1.25
C ASN A 90 -14.96 2.39 0.38
N LYS A 91 -15.17 1.85 -0.82
CA LYS A 91 -16.14 2.35 -1.79
C LYS A 91 -16.07 3.86 -1.98
N PRO A 92 -14.89 4.40 -2.35
CA PRO A 92 -14.76 5.84 -2.51
C PRO A 92 -15.69 6.37 -3.61
N THR A 93 -16.26 7.55 -3.38
CA THR A 93 -17.15 8.21 -4.32
C THR A 93 -16.48 9.34 -5.09
N LYS A 94 -15.24 9.66 -4.74
CA LYS A 94 -14.43 10.70 -5.38
C LYS A 94 -13.10 10.10 -5.80
N PRO A 95 -12.38 10.75 -6.75
CA PRO A 95 -11.03 10.33 -7.07
C PRO A 95 -10.15 10.31 -5.81
N ILE A 96 -9.36 9.26 -5.66
CA ILE A 96 -8.48 9.11 -4.52
C ILE A 96 -7.06 8.81 -4.97
N TYR A 97 -6.11 9.13 -4.10
CA TYR A 97 -4.71 8.77 -4.25
C TYR A 97 -4.45 7.54 -3.40
N ILE A 98 -3.81 6.54 -4.00
CA ILE A 98 -3.44 5.31 -3.31
C ILE A 98 -1.92 5.23 -3.25
N ARG A 99 -1.39 5.03 -2.05
CA ARG A 99 0.03 4.85 -1.84
C ARG A 99 0.31 3.46 -1.29
N PRO A 100 0.62 2.50 -2.14
CA PRO A 100 1.15 1.24 -1.65
C PRO A 100 2.56 1.46 -1.09
N PHE A 101 2.80 0.90 0.08
CA PHE A 101 4.02 1.15 0.84
C PHE A 101 4.56 -0.17 1.36
N VAL A 102 5.81 -0.47 1.03
CA VAL A 102 6.51 -1.67 1.49
C VAL A 102 7.62 -1.24 2.43
N TYR A 103 7.68 -1.84 3.60
CA TYR A 103 8.66 -1.44 4.59
C TYR A 103 9.16 -2.62 5.41
N THR A 104 10.36 -2.47 5.96
CA THR A 104 10.91 -3.43 6.89
C THR A 104 10.34 -3.17 8.28
N SER A 105 9.62 -4.15 8.81
CA SER A 105 8.90 -3.99 10.08
C SER A 105 9.70 -4.45 11.30
N ASP A 106 10.90 -4.99 11.11
CA ASP A 106 11.74 -5.43 12.22
C ASP A 106 12.03 -4.28 13.18
N LEU A 107 12.22 -4.63 14.43
CA LEU A 107 12.57 -3.68 15.49
C LEU A 107 14.07 -3.79 15.78
N GLY A 108 14.73 -2.64 15.97
CA GLY A 108 16.15 -2.59 16.37
C GLY A 108 17.10 -2.57 15.18
N LEU A 109 18.35 -2.95 15.43
CA LEU A 109 19.46 -2.75 14.50
C LEU A 109 19.78 -3.94 13.60
N SER A 110 19.10 -5.05 13.76
CA SER A 110 19.44 -6.25 12.99
C SER A 110 18.86 -6.20 11.57
N LEU A 111 19.73 -6.40 10.57
CA LEU A 111 19.34 -6.54 9.18
C LEU A 111 19.16 -8.00 8.76
N ILE A 112 19.39 -8.92 9.65
CA ILE A 112 19.39 -10.36 9.35
C ILE A 112 17.98 -10.86 9.03
N HIS A 113 16.97 -10.22 9.57
CA HIS A 113 15.58 -10.66 9.46
C HIS A 113 14.76 -9.89 8.43
N ILE A 114 15.40 -9.25 7.50
CA ILE A 114 14.71 -8.54 6.40
C ILE A 114 14.08 -9.51 5.42
#